data_f1849450e624566d556d96538f49d1dc
#
_entry.id   f1849450e624566d556d96538f49d1dc
#
_cell.length_a   1.000
_cell.length_b   1.000
_cell.length_c   1.000
_cell.angle_alpha   90.00
_cell.angle_beta   90.00
_cell.angle_gamma   90.00
#
_symmetry.space_group_name_H-M   'P 1'
#
loop_
_entity.id
_entity.type
_entity.pdbx_description
1 polymer ?
#
loop_
_entity_poly.entity_id
_entity_poly.type
_entity_poly.pdbx_seq_one_letter_code
_entity_poly.pdbx_strand_id
1 'polypeptide(L)'
;MNLALWIVQGLLAFAFIAAGAMKLFAYEKYKAMSEKQNGPGGLTRGLISFIGVAELAGAIGIVLPMAAGVAPWLSVWAAVGLATVMLLAIGYHVRRRESPAAPAILFALAVFVVFGRFSQWR
;
A
#
# COMPACT_ATOMS: atom_id res chain seq x y z
N MET A 1 11.10 3.57 -19.51
CA MET A 1 10.50 4.03 -18.25
C MET A 1 9.07 3.52 -18.06
N ASN A 2 8.24 3.56 -19.11
CA ASN A 2 6.85 3.11 -18.98
C ASN A 2 6.76 1.63 -18.53
N LEU A 3 7.58 0.75 -19.08
CA LEU A 3 7.58 -0.65 -18.65
C LEU A 3 7.97 -0.80 -17.19
N ALA A 4 8.97 -0.05 -16.73
CA ALA A 4 9.39 -0.10 -15.34
C ALA A 4 8.26 0.37 -14.42
N LEU A 5 7.54 1.42 -14.82
CA LEU A 5 6.39 1.92 -14.04
C LEU A 5 5.28 0.89 -13.95
N TRP A 6 4.97 0.21 -15.07
CA TRP A 6 3.93 -0.83 -15.06
C TRP A 6 4.32 -2.01 -14.18
N ILE A 7 5.59 -2.40 -14.21
CA ILE A 7 6.08 -3.48 -13.34
C ILE A 7 5.91 -3.08 -11.87
N VAL A 8 6.31 -1.87 -11.52
CA VAL A 8 6.19 -1.38 -10.14
C VAL A 8 4.72 -1.28 -9.72
N GLN A 9 3.86 -0.75 -10.61
CA GLN A 9 2.42 -0.66 -10.31
C GLN A 9 1.82 -2.04 -10.09
N GLY A 10 2.20 -3.03 -10.89
CA GLY A 10 1.72 -4.39 -10.71
C GLY A 10 2.20 -5.02 -9.40
N LEU A 11 3.46 -4.81 -9.06
CA LEU A 11 4.01 -5.31 -7.79
C LEU A 11 3.33 -4.66 -6.60
N LEU A 12 3.11 -3.34 -6.66
CA LEU A 12 2.41 -2.63 -5.58
C LEU A 12 0.98 -3.14 -5.46
N ALA A 13 0.28 -3.29 -6.57
CA ALA A 13 -1.10 -3.78 -6.55
C ALA A 13 -1.16 -5.17 -5.92
N PHE A 14 -0.27 -6.07 -6.31
CA PHE A 14 -0.22 -7.42 -5.75
C PHE A 14 0.03 -7.38 -4.24
N ALA A 15 1.03 -6.60 -3.82
CA ALA A 15 1.40 -6.52 -2.41
C ALA A 15 0.25 -5.96 -1.57
N PHE A 16 -0.41 -4.91 -2.06
CA PHE A 16 -1.49 -4.28 -1.29
C PHE A 16 -2.79 -5.08 -1.34
N ILE A 17 -3.06 -5.80 -2.42
CA ILE A 17 -4.20 -6.72 -2.46
C ILE A 17 -3.99 -7.82 -1.42
N ALA A 18 -2.79 -8.42 -1.40
CA ALA A 18 -2.49 -9.47 -0.43
C ALA A 18 -2.59 -8.95 1.00
N ALA A 19 -1.98 -7.79 1.28
CA ALA A 19 -2.00 -7.21 2.61
C ALA A 19 -3.41 -6.81 3.05
N GLY A 20 -4.15 -6.14 2.16
CA GLY A 20 -5.51 -5.69 2.48
C GLY A 20 -6.47 -6.84 2.65
N ALA A 21 -6.39 -7.84 1.78
CA ALA A 21 -7.25 -9.03 1.89
C ALA A 21 -6.99 -9.79 3.18
N MET A 22 -5.71 -9.93 3.56
CA MET A 22 -5.37 -10.61 4.80
C MET A 22 -5.96 -9.88 6.01
N LYS A 23 -5.87 -8.55 6.03
CA LYS A 23 -6.40 -7.76 7.14
C LYS A 23 -7.92 -7.83 7.25
N LEU A 24 -8.62 -7.94 6.11
CA LEU A 24 -10.09 -7.95 6.09
C LEU A 24 -10.66 -9.35 6.23
N PHE A 25 -10.11 -10.31 5.50
CA PHE A 25 -10.71 -11.64 5.37
C PHE A 25 -10.02 -12.72 6.17
N ALA A 26 -8.78 -12.47 6.63
CA ALA A 26 -8.01 -13.40 7.45
C ALA A 26 -7.40 -12.67 8.63
N TYR A 27 -8.19 -11.85 9.31
CA TYR A 27 -7.70 -10.99 10.38
C TYR A 27 -7.00 -11.78 11.48
N GLU A 28 -7.57 -12.90 11.89
CA GLU A 28 -6.97 -13.70 12.99
C GLU A 28 -5.59 -14.20 12.59
N LYS A 29 -5.43 -14.64 11.34
CA LYS A 29 -4.14 -15.07 10.83
C LYS A 29 -3.15 -13.90 10.76
N TYR A 30 -3.62 -12.75 10.30
CA TYR A 30 -2.81 -11.54 10.24
C TYR A 30 -2.34 -11.15 11.64
N LYS A 31 -3.26 -11.14 12.61
CA LYS A 31 -2.94 -10.78 13.98
C LYS A 31 -1.90 -11.73 14.59
N ALA A 32 -2.10 -13.04 14.37
CA ALA A 32 -1.17 -14.04 14.88
C ALA A 32 0.23 -13.85 14.30
N MET A 33 0.33 -13.57 13.00
CA MET A 33 1.61 -13.32 12.35
C MET A 33 2.27 -12.05 12.87
N SER A 34 1.48 -11.00 13.05
CA SER A 34 1.99 -9.72 13.53
C SER A 34 2.52 -9.86 14.96
N GLU A 35 1.78 -10.55 15.82
CA GLU A 35 2.22 -10.76 17.21
C GLU A 35 3.43 -11.65 17.28
N LYS A 36 3.56 -12.62 16.40
CA LYS A 36 4.73 -13.49 16.34
C LYS A 36 5.98 -12.72 15.96
N GLN A 37 5.86 -11.78 15.03
CA GLN A 37 6.99 -11.00 14.53
C GLN A 37 7.34 -9.82 15.46
N ASN A 38 6.34 -9.16 16.01
CA ASN A 38 6.51 -7.86 16.67
C ASN A 38 6.03 -7.84 18.12
N GLY A 39 5.52 -8.96 18.62
CA GLY A 39 5.01 -9.04 19.99
C GLY A 39 3.55 -8.58 20.10
N PRO A 40 2.98 -8.69 21.31
CA PRO A 40 1.56 -8.37 21.52
C PRO A 40 1.29 -6.88 21.42
N GLY A 41 0.01 -6.53 21.25
CA GLY A 41 -0.45 -5.15 21.12
C GLY A 41 -0.62 -4.76 19.67
N GLY A 42 -0.70 -3.47 19.43
CA GLY A 42 -0.82 -2.95 18.09
C GLY A 42 -2.13 -2.21 17.87
N LEU A 43 -2.52 -2.09 16.62
CA LEU A 43 -3.71 -1.34 16.23
C LEU A 43 -4.99 -2.13 16.53
N THR A 44 -6.09 -1.42 16.73
CA THR A 44 -7.38 -2.05 16.93
C THR A 44 -7.85 -2.73 15.65
N ARG A 45 -8.76 -3.70 15.78
CA ARG A 45 -9.31 -4.39 14.61
C ARG A 45 -10.00 -3.43 13.66
N GLY A 46 -10.73 -2.45 14.21
CA GLY A 46 -11.39 -1.46 13.36
C GLY A 46 -10.43 -0.66 12.52
N LEU A 47 -9.31 -0.23 13.10
CA LEU A 47 -8.32 0.54 12.38
C LEU A 47 -7.60 -0.33 11.35
N ILE A 48 -7.28 -1.58 11.70
CA ILE A 48 -6.66 -2.51 10.76
C ILE A 48 -7.59 -2.78 9.57
N SER A 49 -8.89 -2.94 9.83
CA SER A 49 -9.86 -3.13 8.75
C SER A 49 -9.94 -1.91 7.85
N PHE A 50 -9.92 -0.71 8.43
CA PHE A 50 -9.89 0.54 7.65
C PHE A 50 -8.66 0.59 6.75
N ILE A 51 -7.50 0.26 7.29
CA ILE A 51 -6.25 0.22 6.51
C ILE A 51 -6.36 -0.81 5.40
N GLY A 52 -6.94 -1.98 5.68
CA GLY A 52 -7.14 -3.02 4.68
C GLY A 52 -8.00 -2.55 3.52
N VAL A 53 -9.10 -1.84 3.81
CA VAL A 53 -9.96 -1.26 2.77
C VAL A 53 -9.18 -0.24 1.94
N ALA A 54 -8.42 0.63 2.61
CA ALA A 54 -7.63 1.66 1.93
C ALA A 54 -6.58 1.01 1.02
N GLU A 55 -5.95 -0.06 1.49
CA GLU A 55 -4.93 -0.76 0.70
C GLU A 55 -5.54 -1.43 -0.54
N LEU A 56 -6.70 -2.08 -0.38
CA LEU A 56 -7.40 -2.70 -1.51
C LEU A 56 -7.86 -1.65 -2.53
N ALA A 57 -8.45 -0.56 -2.03
CA ALA A 57 -8.89 0.51 -2.91
C ALA A 57 -7.71 1.13 -3.64
N GLY A 58 -6.59 1.34 -2.95
CA GLY A 58 -5.38 1.89 -3.55
C GLY A 58 -4.78 0.94 -4.58
N ALA A 59 -4.78 -0.36 -4.30
CA ALA A 59 -4.25 -1.35 -5.23
C ALA A 59 -5.04 -1.36 -6.55
N ILE A 60 -6.35 -1.31 -6.45
CA ILE A 60 -7.20 -1.25 -7.65
C ILE A 60 -6.97 0.09 -8.36
N GLY A 61 -6.94 1.18 -7.60
CA GLY A 61 -6.80 2.52 -8.16
C GLY A 61 -5.45 2.79 -8.80
N ILE A 62 -4.39 2.08 -8.40
CA ILE A 62 -3.07 2.32 -8.96
C ILE A 62 -2.91 1.69 -10.35
N VAL A 63 -3.74 0.73 -10.69
CA VAL A 63 -3.62 0.00 -11.97
C VAL A 63 -4.83 0.23 -12.86
N LEU A 64 -6.03 0.06 -12.33
CA LEU A 64 -7.23 -0.05 -13.15
C LEU A 64 -7.57 1.18 -13.98
N PRO A 65 -7.55 2.42 -13.43
CA PRO A 65 -7.89 3.58 -14.25
C PRO A 65 -6.96 3.74 -15.46
N MET A 66 -5.68 3.51 -15.27
CA MET A 66 -4.70 3.66 -16.34
C MET A 66 -4.82 2.53 -17.35
N ALA A 67 -5.06 1.29 -16.88
CA ALA A 67 -5.24 0.14 -17.76
C ALA A 67 -6.53 0.27 -18.60
N ALA A 68 -7.58 0.82 -18.00
CA ALA A 68 -8.85 1.02 -18.68
C ALA A 68 -8.88 2.28 -19.56
N GLY A 69 -7.87 3.13 -19.42
CA GLY A 69 -7.81 4.39 -20.16
C GLY A 69 -8.83 5.43 -19.67
N VAL A 70 -9.35 5.26 -18.45
CA VAL A 70 -10.34 6.15 -17.88
C VAL A 70 -9.70 6.91 -16.74
N ALA A 71 -9.66 8.25 -16.86
CA ALA A 71 -9.13 9.14 -15.83
C ALA A 71 -7.81 8.63 -15.26
N PRO A 72 -6.74 8.52 -16.07
CA PRO A 72 -5.47 7.94 -15.61
C PRO A 72 -4.85 8.68 -14.43
N TRP A 73 -5.24 9.93 -14.20
CA TRP A 73 -4.79 10.71 -13.04
C TRP A 73 -5.22 10.07 -11.72
N LEU A 74 -6.26 9.23 -11.73
CA LEU A 74 -6.67 8.51 -10.53
C LEU A 74 -5.57 7.55 -10.06
N SER A 75 -4.81 6.96 -10.98
CA SER A 75 -3.68 6.10 -10.60
C SER A 75 -2.61 6.87 -9.84
N VAL A 76 -2.36 8.12 -10.22
CA VAL A 76 -1.41 8.97 -9.51
C VAL A 76 -1.93 9.26 -8.11
N TRP A 77 -3.20 9.62 -7.96
CA TRP A 77 -3.77 9.87 -6.65
C TRP A 77 -3.81 8.63 -5.77
N ALA A 78 -4.07 7.46 -6.37
CA ALA A 78 -4.00 6.20 -5.65
C ALA A 78 -2.59 5.95 -5.10
N ALA A 79 -1.58 6.23 -5.91
CA ALA A 79 -0.18 6.08 -5.48
C ALA A 79 0.15 7.05 -4.34
N VAL A 80 -0.37 8.28 -4.40
CA VAL A 80 -0.21 9.25 -3.30
C VAL A 80 -0.86 8.73 -2.03
N GLY A 81 -2.07 8.17 -2.14
CA GLY A 81 -2.76 7.60 -1.00
C GLY A 81 -2.01 6.44 -0.37
N LEU A 82 -1.50 5.53 -1.20
CA LEU A 82 -0.71 4.39 -0.71
C LEU A 82 0.60 4.86 -0.07
N ALA A 83 1.25 5.87 -0.66
CA ALA A 83 2.46 6.43 -0.07
C ALA A 83 2.17 7.03 1.30
N THR A 84 1.03 7.71 1.45
CA THR A 84 0.62 8.31 2.72
C THR A 84 0.40 7.22 3.78
N VAL A 85 -0.31 6.14 3.41
CA VAL A 85 -0.54 5.02 4.33
C VAL A 85 0.79 4.40 4.75
N MET A 86 1.71 4.23 3.82
CA MET A 86 3.02 3.65 4.14
C MET A 86 3.86 4.58 5.00
N LEU A 87 3.77 5.89 4.78
CA LEU A 87 4.47 6.85 5.63
C LEU A 87 3.98 6.76 7.07
N LEU A 88 2.66 6.66 7.26
CA LEU A 88 2.09 6.47 8.58
C LEU A 88 2.52 5.14 9.19
N ALA A 89 2.60 4.09 8.38
CA ALA A 89 3.05 2.78 8.83
C ALA A 89 4.51 2.82 9.26
N ILE A 90 5.37 3.53 8.54
CA ILE A 90 6.77 3.71 8.93
C ILE A 90 6.84 4.35 10.31
N GLY A 91 6.10 5.44 10.52
CA GLY A 91 6.07 6.12 11.81
C GLY A 91 5.60 5.22 12.93
N TYR A 92 4.57 4.41 12.67
CA TYR A 92 4.03 3.47 13.65
C TYR A 92 5.08 2.42 14.04
N HIS A 93 5.74 1.81 13.04
CA HIS A 93 6.75 0.79 13.30
C HIS A 93 7.96 1.35 14.04
N VAL A 94 8.42 2.54 13.64
CA VAL A 94 9.55 3.19 14.33
C VAL A 94 9.19 3.47 15.78
N ARG A 95 7.98 3.96 16.03
CA ARG A 95 7.54 4.28 17.38
C ARG A 95 7.49 3.04 18.27
N ARG A 96 7.15 1.89 17.71
CA ARG A 96 7.09 0.63 18.44
C ARG A 96 8.43 -0.14 18.42
N ARG A 97 9.46 0.46 17.83
CA ARG A 97 10.78 -0.18 17.68
C ARG A 97 10.73 -1.46 16.85
N GLU A 98 9.80 -1.48 15.87
CA GLU A 98 9.69 -2.57 14.90
C GLU A 98 10.40 -2.17 13.62
N SER A 99 10.79 -3.17 12.81
CA SER A 99 11.43 -2.87 11.54
C SER A 99 10.47 -2.18 10.57
N PRO A 100 10.81 -0.99 10.05
CA PRO A 100 9.99 -0.32 9.06
C PRO A 100 10.36 -0.69 7.61
N ALA A 101 11.13 -1.77 7.41
CA ALA A 101 11.68 -2.09 6.10
C ALA A 101 10.60 -2.29 5.03
N ALA A 102 9.57 -3.10 5.34
CA ALA A 102 8.53 -3.38 4.36
C ALA A 102 7.74 -2.13 3.95
N PRO A 103 7.20 -1.32 4.90
CA PRO A 103 6.50 -0.11 4.49
C PRO A 103 7.43 0.92 3.86
N ALA A 104 8.73 0.96 4.23
CA ALA A 104 9.67 1.88 3.62
C ALA A 104 9.91 1.55 2.15
N ILE A 105 10.04 0.26 1.82
CA ILE A 105 10.20 -0.18 0.43
C ILE A 105 8.95 0.14 -0.37
N LEU A 106 7.77 -0.17 0.18
CA LEU A 106 6.51 0.11 -0.51
C LEU A 106 6.29 1.61 -0.67
N PHE A 107 6.67 2.41 0.31
CA PHE A 107 6.61 3.86 0.22
C PHE A 107 7.47 4.36 -0.94
N ALA A 108 8.72 3.90 -1.02
CA ALA A 108 9.63 4.32 -2.07
C ALA A 108 9.10 3.96 -3.45
N LEU A 109 8.53 2.75 -3.60
CA LEU A 109 7.95 2.31 -4.86
C LEU A 109 6.74 3.16 -5.24
N ALA A 110 5.88 3.49 -4.27
CA ALA A 110 4.71 4.34 -4.52
C ALA A 110 5.14 5.74 -4.95
N VAL A 111 6.14 6.32 -4.30
CA VAL A 111 6.68 7.63 -4.68
C VAL A 111 7.25 7.60 -6.08
N PHE A 112 7.94 6.52 -6.45
CA PHE A 112 8.46 6.34 -7.81
C PHE A 112 7.33 6.41 -8.84
N VAL A 113 6.20 5.74 -8.55
CA VAL A 113 5.04 5.77 -9.43
C VAL A 113 4.46 7.19 -9.52
N VAL A 114 4.34 7.89 -8.38
CA VAL A 114 3.83 9.26 -8.37
C VAL A 114 4.63 10.14 -9.33
N PHE A 115 5.94 10.15 -9.17
CA PHE A 115 6.77 11.03 -10.00
C PHE A 115 6.83 10.55 -11.44
N GLY A 116 6.89 9.25 -11.68
CA GLY A 116 6.96 8.71 -13.03
C GLY A 116 5.68 8.92 -13.83
N ARG A 117 4.53 8.76 -13.18
CA ARG A 117 3.25 8.93 -13.88
C ARG A 117 2.75 10.37 -13.90
N PHE A 118 3.16 11.17 -12.95
CA PHE A 118 2.72 12.57 -12.89
C PHE A 118 3.04 13.32 -14.19
N SER A 119 4.22 13.11 -14.74
CA SER A 119 4.61 13.77 -15.98
C SER A 119 3.79 13.28 -17.18
N GLN A 120 3.26 12.06 -17.11
CA GLN A 120 2.44 11.49 -18.18
C GLN A 120 0.96 11.86 -18.05
N TRP A 121 0.54 12.22 -16.84
CA TRP A 121 -0.82 12.61 -16.55
C TRP A 121 -1.22 13.88 -17.31
N ARG A 122 -0.29 14.83 -17.43
CA ARG A 122 -0.53 16.06 -18.18
C ARG A 122 -0.52 15.78 -19.69
#